data_6e5363ca81c4a303d8fad5b63d4e68e6
#
_entry.id   6e5363ca81c4a303d8fad5b63d4e68e6
#
_cell.length_a   1.000
_cell.length_b   1.000
_cell.length_c   1.000
_cell.angle_alpha   90.00
_cell.angle_beta   90.00
_cell.angle_gamma   90.00
#
_symmetry.space_group_name_H-M   'P 1'
#
loop_
_entity.id
_entity.type
_entity.pdbx_description
1 polymer ?
#
loop_
_entity_poly.entity_id
_entity_poly.type
_entity_poly.pdbx_seq_one_letter_code
_entity_poly.pdbx_strand_id
1 'polypeptide(L)'
;LDTQEGFSCPDDRSPRSFADIAILYRTHRQAELLETCLKKEGIPYVVTGREEFLEEDSVRGSLGFFKSLIHPQDLLARRQCLKLLWNVKEEDLSQCGYPALAERYQPLCRRGNPRKLWDSWRKDMDLLSDPAMEKLASMAVFYKTMEEMLTALAFGRESDLKRCGGKHYTSDSVTLMTIHGAKGLEFPVVLLHGLKAGLIPL
;
A
#
# COMPACT_ATOMS: atom_id res chain seq x y z
N LEU A 1 8.97 -20.96 44.23
CA LEU A 1 9.01 -21.83 43.05
C LEU A 1 9.47 -21.00 41.87
N ASP A 2 10.81 -21.02 41.71
CA ASP A 2 11.52 -20.42 40.58
C ASP A 2 11.26 -21.24 39.32
N THR A 3 10.72 -20.63 38.29
CA THR A 3 10.87 -21.08 36.93
C THR A 3 11.49 -19.94 36.11
N GLN A 4 12.83 -19.85 36.23
CA GLN A 4 13.63 -19.19 35.20
C GLN A 4 13.70 -20.15 34.01
N GLU A 5 12.78 -20.02 33.07
CA GLU A 5 13.02 -20.52 31.73
C GLU A 5 13.90 -19.49 31.02
N GLY A 6 15.18 -19.81 31.00
CA GLY A 6 16.18 -19.04 30.29
C GLY A 6 15.93 -19.14 28.79
N PHE A 7 15.55 -18.02 28.14
CA PHE A 7 15.69 -17.84 26.71
C PHE A 7 17.18 -17.84 26.38
N SER A 8 17.71 -18.97 25.96
CA SER A 8 19.04 -19.04 25.36
C SER A 8 18.94 -18.43 23.95
N CYS A 9 19.40 -17.19 23.80
CA CYS A 9 19.78 -16.69 22.50
C CYS A 9 20.87 -17.59 21.92
N PRO A 10 20.73 -18.12 20.70
CA PRO A 10 21.85 -18.75 20.01
C PRO A 10 22.95 -17.70 19.88
N ASP A 11 24.17 -18.06 20.30
CA ASP A 11 25.35 -17.20 20.27
C ASP A 11 25.87 -17.09 18.82
N ASP A 12 25.04 -16.54 17.93
CA ASP A 12 25.39 -16.30 16.55
C ASP A 12 26.06 -14.92 16.45
N ARG A 13 27.41 -14.96 16.51
CA ARG A 13 28.28 -13.78 16.43
C ARG A 13 28.49 -13.26 15.00
N SER A 14 27.70 -13.68 14.05
CA SER A 14 27.76 -13.11 12.69
C SER A 14 27.33 -11.64 12.73
N PRO A 15 28.04 -10.72 12.04
CA PRO A 15 27.60 -9.33 11.94
C PRO A 15 26.24 -9.29 11.24
N ARG A 16 25.26 -8.67 11.91
CA ARG A 16 23.91 -8.54 11.36
C ARG A 16 23.81 -7.31 10.47
N SER A 17 23.11 -7.49 9.38
CA SER A 17 22.78 -6.42 8.43
C SER A 17 21.59 -5.60 8.96
N PHE A 18 21.44 -4.36 8.54
CA PHE A 18 20.22 -3.58 8.80
C PHE A 18 18.97 -4.25 8.23
N ALA A 19 19.12 -5.01 7.14
CA ALA A 19 18.03 -5.79 6.54
C ALA A 19 17.50 -6.92 7.43
N ASP A 20 18.29 -7.37 8.42
CA ASP A 20 17.88 -8.39 9.41
C ASP A 20 16.95 -7.83 10.48
N ILE A 21 16.82 -6.50 10.58
CA ILE A 21 16.14 -5.82 11.68
C ILE A 21 14.76 -5.32 11.25
N ALA A 22 13.73 -5.71 11.97
CA ALA A 22 12.40 -5.12 11.87
C ALA A 22 12.02 -4.39 13.17
N ILE A 23 11.48 -3.17 13.04
CA ILE A 23 10.88 -2.44 14.15
C ILE A 23 9.36 -2.46 13.93
N LEU A 24 8.66 -3.12 14.86
CA LEU A 24 7.23 -3.27 14.81
C LEU A 24 6.56 -2.27 15.75
N TYR A 25 5.48 -1.67 15.28
CA TYR A 25 4.67 -0.72 16.03
C TYR A 25 3.19 -0.96 15.78
N ARG A 26 2.30 -0.39 16.61
CA ARG A 26 0.87 -0.59 16.45
C ARG A 26 0.24 0.35 15.42
N THR A 27 0.65 1.62 15.41
CA THR A 27 0.05 2.66 14.55
C THR A 27 1.13 3.43 13.79
N HIS A 28 0.84 3.87 12.58
CA HIS A 28 1.77 4.64 11.75
C HIS A 28 2.23 5.95 12.40
N ARG A 29 1.44 6.55 13.30
CA ARG A 29 1.86 7.71 14.09
C ARG A 29 3.11 7.45 14.93
N GLN A 30 3.28 6.21 15.40
CA GLN A 30 4.49 5.82 16.15
C GLN A 30 5.72 5.72 15.23
N ALA A 31 5.52 5.44 13.94
CA ALA A 31 6.60 5.38 12.97
C ALA A 31 7.28 6.73 12.75
N GLU A 32 6.56 7.85 12.80
CA GLU A 32 7.11 9.20 12.56
C GLU A 32 8.24 9.56 13.52
N LEU A 33 8.08 9.18 14.79
CA LEU A 33 9.12 9.37 15.80
C LEU A 33 10.35 8.50 15.51
N LEU A 34 10.12 7.22 15.17
CA LEU A 34 11.19 6.29 14.81
C LEU A 34 11.96 6.76 13.58
N GLU A 35 11.26 7.21 12.54
CA GLU A 35 11.87 7.75 11.34
C GLU A 35 12.75 8.97 11.64
N THR A 36 12.26 9.88 12.50
CA THR A 36 13.01 11.05 12.92
C THR A 36 14.32 10.64 13.62
N CYS A 37 14.24 9.65 14.52
CA CYS A 37 15.40 9.13 15.22
C CYS A 37 16.39 8.44 14.26
N LEU A 38 15.91 7.55 13.38
CA LEU A 38 16.76 6.82 12.44
C LEU A 38 17.44 7.76 11.45
N LYS A 39 16.72 8.78 10.95
CA LYS A 39 17.29 9.83 10.09
C LYS A 39 18.41 10.59 10.80
N LYS A 40 18.19 10.98 12.06
CA LYS A 40 19.18 11.70 12.86
C LYS A 40 20.46 10.88 13.06
N GLU A 41 20.33 9.58 13.28
CA GLU A 41 21.46 8.67 13.47
C GLU A 41 22.04 8.14 12.16
N GLY A 42 21.54 8.57 11.00
CA GLY A 42 22.02 8.13 9.69
C GLY A 42 21.76 6.66 9.38
N ILE A 43 20.80 6.04 10.07
CA ILE A 43 20.45 4.63 9.87
C ILE A 43 19.47 4.51 8.70
N PRO A 44 19.79 3.75 7.65
CA PRO A 44 18.88 3.55 6.52
C PRO A 44 17.67 2.72 6.97
N TYR A 45 16.47 3.14 6.56
CA TYR A 45 15.23 2.45 6.89
C TYR A 45 14.21 2.48 5.76
N VAL A 46 13.28 1.53 5.78
CA VAL A 46 12.12 1.44 4.91
C VAL A 46 10.87 1.31 5.77
N VAL A 47 9.87 2.16 5.53
CA VAL A 47 8.55 2.05 6.18
C VAL A 47 7.64 1.24 5.26
N THR A 48 7.16 0.10 5.75
CA THR A 48 6.18 -0.73 5.05
C THR A 48 4.80 -0.50 5.65
N GLY A 49 3.76 -0.57 4.84
CA GLY A 49 2.38 -0.41 5.32
C GLY A 49 1.91 1.04 5.45
N ARG A 50 2.65 1.97 4.92
CA ARG A 50 2.20 3.37 4.82
C ARG A 50 1.30 3.61 3.60
N GLU A 51 0.66 2.58 3.13
CA GLU A 51 -0.25 2.66 1.99
C GLU A 51 -1.67 3.07 2.42
N GLU A 52 -1.78 3.84 3.52
CA GLU A 52 -3.04 4.50 3.93
C GLU A 52 -3.69 5.25 2.76
N PHE A 53 -2.87 5.73 1.81
CA PHE A 53 -3.40 6.38 0.63
C PHE A 53 -4.27 5.47 -0.25
N LEU A 54 -4.10 4.14 -0.19
CA LEU A 54 -4.97 3.19 -0.90
C LEU A 54 -6.37 3.10 -0.28
N GLU A 55 -6.53 3.53 0.95
CA GLU A 55 -7.82 3.59 1.65
C GLU A 55 -8.57 4.89 1.40
N GLU A 56 -7.91 5.90 0.83
CA GLU A 56 -8.55 7.16 0.47
C GLU A 56 -9.66 6.94 -0.56
N ASP A 57 -10.78 7.62 -0.38
CA ASP A 57 -11.98 7.44 -1.20
C ASP A 57 -11.73 7.75 -2.68
N SER A 58 -10.91 8.76 -2.96
CA SER A 58 -10.48 9.12 -4.31
C SER A 58 -9.71 7.99 -4.99
N VAL A 59 -8.81 7.35 -4.26
CA VAL A 59 -8.00 6.22 -4.75
C VAL A 59 -8.85 4.97 -4.91
N ARG A 60 -9.60 4.58 -3.88
CA ARG A 60 -10.48 3.41 -3.91
C ARG A 60 -11.54 3.50 -4.99
N GLY A 61 -12.15 4.67 -5.13
CA GLY A 61 -13.13 4.93 -6.17
C GLY A 61 -12.51 4.83 -7.57
N SER A 62 -11.32 5.42 -7.76
CA SER A 62 -10.60 5.37 -9.02
C SER A 62 -10.14 3.96 -9.39
N LEU A 63 -9.59 3.20 -8.44
CA LEU A 63 -9.27 1.78 -8.64
C LEU A 63 -10.51 0.96 -8.99
N GLY A 64 -11.64 1.21 -8.30
CA GLY A 64 -12.93 0.60 -8.60
C GLY A 64 -13.41 0.89 -10.01
N PHE A 65 -13.21 2.12 -10.49
CA PHE A 65 -13.55 2.51 -11.87
C PHE A 65 -12.78 1.67 -12.89
N PHE A 66 -11.45 1.68 -12.85
CA PHE A 66 -10.64 0.93 -13.81
C PHE A 66 -10.86 -0.58 -13.70
N LYS A 67 -11.05 -1.09 -12.48
CA LYS A 67 -11.39 -2.50 -12.26
C LYS A 67 -12.72 -2.87 -12.93
N SER A 68 -13.74 -2.03 -12.81
CA SER A 68 -15.04 -2.26 -13.47
C SER A 68 -14.99 -2.23 -14.99
N LEU A 69 -14.03 -1.50 -15.58
CA LEU A 69 -13.82 -1.48 -17.03
C LEU A 69 -13.12 -2.74 -17.54
N ILE A 70 -12.13 -3.24 -16.78
CA ILE A 70 -11.36 -4.43 -17.15
C ILE A 70 -12.16 -5.70 -16.86
N HIS A 71 -12.89 -5.71 -15.74
CA HIS A 71 -13.75 -6.81 -15.29
C HIS A 71 -15.22 -6.37 -15.19
N PRO A 72 -15.97 -6.28 -16.30
CA PRO A 72 -17.35 -5.79 -16.29
C PRO A 72 -18.31 -6.60 -15.40
N GLN A 73 -17.94 -7.83 -15.05
CA GLN A 73 -18.69 -8.70 -14.16
C GLN A 73 -18.51 -8.34 -12.67
N ASP A 74 -17.51 -7.53 -12.34
CA ASP A 74 -17.25 -7.09 -10.96
C ASP A 74 -18.18 -5.93 -10.57
N LEU A 75 -19.42 -6.29 -10.23
CA LEU A 75 -20.45 -5.32 -9.80
C LEU A 75 -20.04 -4.59 -8.51
N LEU A 76 -19.23 -5.22 -7.65
CA LEU A 76 -18.77 -4.61 -6.41
C LEU A 76 -17.82 -3.44 -6.69
N ALA A 77 -16.87 -3.63 -7.59
CA ALA A 77 -15.94 -2.56 -8.01
C ALA A 77 -16.72 -1.37 -8.60
N ARG A 78 -17.72 -1.63 -9.44
CA ARG A 78 -18.57 -0.58 -10.03
C ARG A 78 -19.38 0.17 -8.97
N ARG A 79 -20.05 -0.54 -8.06
CA ARG A 79 -20.81 0.09 -6.98
C ARG A 79 -19.93 0.93 -6.05
N GLN A 80 -18.75 0.42 -5.72
CA GLN A 80 -17.77 1.14 -4.91
C GLN A 80 -17.33 2.45 -5.60
N CYS A 81 -16.98 2.38 -6.86
CA CYS A 81 -16.62 3.53 -7.68
C CYS A 81 -17.74 4.59 -7.72
N LEU A 82 -18.98 4.18 -8.03
CA LEU A 82 -20.13 5.08 -8.09
C LEU A 82 -20.39 5.78 -6.76
N LYS A 83 -20.31 5.03 -5.66
CA LYS A 83 -20.51 5.56 -4.31
C LYS A 83 -19.43 6.56 -3.93
N LEU A 84 -18.16 6.23 -4.16
CA LEU A 84 -17.03 7.00 -3.65
C LEU A 84 -16.73 8.24 -4.51
N LEU A 85 -16.91 8.18 -5.83
CA LEU A 85 -16.58 9.29 -6.73
C LEU A 85 -17.77 10.21 -7.02
N TRP A 86 -19.00 9.68 -7.07
CA TRP A 86 -20.19 10.46 -7.44
C TRP A 86 -21.30 10.42 -6.40
N ASN A 87 -21.15 9.62 -5.34
CA ASN A 87 -22.18 9.40 -4.31
C ASN A 87 -23.55 8.98 -4.91
N VAL A 88 -23.53 8.14 -5.95
CA VAL A 88 -24.72 7.63 -6.63
C VAL A 88 -24.81 6.12 -6.52
N LYS A 89 -26.04 5.59 -6.66
CA LYS A 89 -26.30 4.16 -6.75
C LYS A 89 -26.24 3.69 -8.20
N GLU A 90 -26.21 2.38 -8.40
CA GLU A 90 -26.14 1.78 -9.73
C GLU A 90 -27.40 2.08 -10.58
N GLU A 91 -28.54 2.28 -9.94
CA GLU A 91 -29.81 2.66 -10.57
C GLU A 91 -29.73 4.05 -11.22
N ASP A 92 -28.89 4.94 -10.68
CA ASP A 92 -28.71 6.31 -11.11
C ASP A 92 -27.45 6.50 -11.99
N LEU A 93 -26.90 5.43 -12.54
CA LEU A 93 -25.68 5.41 -13.33
C LEU A 93 -25.67 6.46 -14.47
N SER A 94 -26.81 6.67 -15.10
CA SER A 94 -26.97 7.64 -16.20
C SER A 94 -26.89 9.11 -15.76
N GLN A 95 -27.00 9.37 -14.46
CA GLN A 95 -27.03 10.72 -13.89
C GLN A 95 -25.63 11.24 -13.49
N CYS A 96 -24.59 10.41 -13.62
CA CYS A 96 -23.22 10.79 -13.27
C CYS A 96 -22.27 10.70 -14.47
N GLY A 97 -21.03 11.13 -14.27
CA GLY A 97 -19.99 11.12 -15.32
C GLY A 97 -19.47 9.73 -15.72
N TYR A 98 -19.87 8.65 -15.00
CA TYR A 98 -19.36 7.31 -15.24
C TYR A 98 -19.52 6.83 -16.68
N PRO A 99 -20.70 6.90 -17.35
CA PRO A 99 -20.87 6.36 -18.70
C PRO A 99 -19.93 7.01 -19.72
N ALA A 100 -19.83 8.32 -19.70
CA ALA A 100 -18.95 9.07 -20.62
C ALA A 100 -17.46 8.76 -20.40
N LEU A 101 -17.05 8.67 -19.14
CA LEU A 101 -15.69 8.31 -18.80
C LEU A 101 -15.41 6.83 -19.12
N ALA A 102 -16.37 5.94 -18.89
CA ALA A 102 -16.22 4.53 -19.22
C ALA A 102 -16.04 4.33 -20.75
N GLU A 103 -16.82 4.98 -21.58
CA GLU A 103 -16.67 4.94 -23.03
C GLU A 103 -15.29 5.43 -23.48
N ARG A 104 -14.79 6.50 -22.86
CA ARG A 104 -13.47 7.07 -23.16
C ARG A 104 -12.32 6.18 -22.72
N TYR A 105 -12.36 5.63 -21.50
CA TYR A 105 -11.25 4.91 -20.90
C TYR A 105 -11.21 3.42 -21.21
N GLN A 106 -12.34 2.78 -21.52
CA GLN A 106 -12.41 1.35 -21.79
C GLN A 106 -11.44 0.86 -22.88
N PRO A 107 -11.33 1.53 -24.07
CA PRO A 107 -10.38 1.10 -25.10
C PRO A 107 -8.92 1.32 -24.68
N LEU A 108 -8.66 2.27 -23.78
CA LEU A 108 -7.31 2.62 -23.33
C LEU A 108 -6.79 1.68 -22.22
N CYS A 109 -7.67 1.11 -21.39
CA CYS A 109 -7.29 0.25 -20.28
C CYS A 109 -6.47 -0.97 -20.70
N ARG A 110 -6.73 -1.54 -21.87
CA ARG A 110 -6.06 -2.76 -22.34
C ARG A 110 -4.71 -2.50 -22.99
N ARG A 111 -4.46 -1.30 -23.51
CA ARG A 111 -3.28 -0.98 -24.33
C ARG A 111 -2.53 0.26 -23.86
N GLY A 112 -3.14 1.04 -22.98
CA GLY A 112 -2.56 2.29 -22.49
C GLY A 112 -1.48 2.07 -21.47
N ASN A 113 -0.52 2.99 -21.42
CA ASN A 113 0.47 3.05 -20.34
C ASN A 113 -0.22 3.48 -19.06
N PRO A 114 -0.12 2.73 -17.96
CA PRO A 114 -0.82 3.03 -16.70
C PRO A 114 -0.55 4.44 -16.18
N ARG A 115 0.69 4.92 -16.22
CA ARG A 115 1.03 6.26 -15.76
C ARG A 115 0.27 7.34 -16.53
N LYS A 116 0.22 7.24 -17.86
CA LYS A 116 -0.51 8.20 -18.70
C LYS A 116 -2.01 8.15 -18.45
N LEU A 117 -2.56 6.95 -18.17
CA LEU A 117 -3.97 6.78 -17.84
C LEU A 117 -4.30 7.47 -16.52
N TRP A 118 -3.47 7.29 -15.49
CA TRP A 118 -3.67 7.96 -14.19
C TRP A 118 -3.52 9.47 -14.29
N ASP A 119 -2.56 9.99 -15.07
CA ASP A 119 -2.39 11.42 -15.26
C ASP A 119 -3.60 12.04 -15.97
N SER A 120 -4.15 11.35 -16.99
CA SER A 120 -5.38 11.78 -17.67
C SER A 120 -6.59 11.70 -16.74
N TRP A 121 -6.74 10.62 -16.00
CA TRP A 121 -7.82 10.41 -15.04
C TRP A 121 -7.84 11.48 -13.95
N ARG A 122 -6.69 11.77 -13.35
CA ARG A 122 -6.55 12.84 -12.34
C ARG A 122 -7.00 14.19 -12.86
N LYS A 123 -6.70 14.47 -14.13
CA LYS A 123 -7.14 15.70 -14.80
C LYS A 123 -8.65 15.73 -15.02
N ASP A 124 -9.21 14.63 -15.52
CA ASP A 124 -10.64 14.55 -15.82
C ASP A 124 -11.52 14.57 -14.57
N MET A 125 -10.99 14.06 -13.45
CA MET A 125 -11.70 14.00 -12.17
C MET A 125 -11.35 15.16 -11.22
N ASP A 126 -10.55 16.14 -11.66
CA ASP A 126 -10.07 17.27 -10.83
C ASP A 126 -9.29 16.81 -9.56
N LEU A 127 -8.50 15.76 -9.71
CA LEU A 127 -7.71 15.13 -8.63
C LEU A 127 -6.20 15.44 -8.74
N LEU A 128 -5.82 16.52 -9.46
CA LEU A 128 -4.40 16.86 -9.65
C LEU A 128 -3.72 17.28 -8.35
N SER A 129 -4.46 17.89 -7.44
CA SER A 129 -3.97 18.33 -6.13
C SER A 129 -4.05 17.25 -5.05
N ASP A 130 -4.61 16.09 -5.35
CA ASP A 130 -4.75 15.00 -4.39
C ASP A 130 -3.42 14.24 -4.22
N PRO A 131 -2.79 14.28 -3.01
CA PRO A 131 -1.50 13.63 -2.78
C PRO A 131 -1.57 12.10 -2.83
N ALA A 132 -2.73 11.51 -2.52
CA ALA A 132 -2.92 10.06 -2.58
C ALA A 132 -2.96 9.60 -4.04
N MET A 133 -3.66 10.35 -4.90
CA MET A 133 -3.70 10.08 -6.33
C MET A 133 -2.35 10.35 -7.02
N GLU A 134 -1.54 11.29 -6.54
CA GLU A 134 -0.17 11.47 -7.03
C GLU A 134 0.71 10.26 -6.71
N LYS A 135 0.62 9.71 -5.49
CA LYS A 135 1.32 8.49 -5.12
C LYS A 135 0.91 7.31 -6.01
N LEU A 136 -0.40 7.12 -6.21
CA LEU A 136 -0.93 6.07 -7.07
C LEU A 136 -0.39 6.18 -8.50
N ALA A 137 -0.43 7.37 -9.08
CA ALA A 137 0.10 7.63 -10.42
C ALA A 137 1.62 7.42 -10.49
N SER A 138 2.37 7.75 -9.43
CA SER A 138 3.82 7.52 -9.37
C SER A 138 4.16 6.04 -9.34
N MET A 139 3.38 5.22 -8.64
CA MET A 139 3.55 3.76 -8.62
C MET A 139 3.26 3.12 -9.98
N ALA A 140 2.39 3.72 -10.78
CA ALA A 140 2.00 3.17 -12.08
C ALA A 140 3.16 3.03 -13.08
N VAL A 141 4.28 3.71 -12.86
CA VAL A 141 5.50 3.61 -13.69
C VAL A 141 6.10 2.20 -13.66
N PHE A 142 5.88 1.45 -12.58
CA PHE A 142 6.44 0.10 -12.41
C PHE A 142 5.65 -1.01 -13.12
N TYR A 143 4.48 -0.68 -13.70
CA TYR A 143 3.60 -1.64 -14.35
C TYR A 143 3.48 -1.39 -15.85
N LYS A 144 3.37 -2.48 -16.60
CA LYS A 144 3.25 -2.41 -18.07
C LYS A 144 1.80 -2.17 -18.50
N THR A 145 0.85 -2.72 -17.77
CA THR A 145 -0.58 -2.62 -18.05
C THR A 145 -1.38 -2.23 -16.81
N MET A 146 -2.56 -1.65 -17.02
CA MET A 146 -3.49 -1.34 -15.93
C MET A 146 -3.96 -2.60 -15.19
N GLU A 147 -4.16 -3.70 -15.91
CA GLU A 147 -4.56 -4.98 -15.35
C GLU A 147 -3.48 -5.55 -14.40
N GLU A 148 -2.21 -5.50 -14.83
CA GLU A 148 -1.08 -5.90 -13.99
C GLU A 148 -1.04 -5.07 -12.70
N MET A 149 -1.20 -3.75 -12.81
CA MET A 149 -1.22 -2.86 -11.65
C MET A 149 -2.39 -3.17 -10.72
N LEU A 150 -3.60 -3.31 -11.23
CA LEU A 150 -4.78 -3.62 -10.42
C LEU A 150 -4.68 -4.98 -9.74
N THR A 151 -4.10 -5.97 -10.43
CA THR A 151 -3.86 -7.29 -9.86
C THR A 151 -2.85 -7.22 -8.73
N ALA A 152 -1.73 -6.52 -8.94
CA ALA A 152 -0.72 -6.31 -7.90
C ALA A 152 -1.31 -5.60 -6.67
N LEU A 153 -2.11 -4.56 -6.87
CA LEU A 153 -2.77 -3.84 -5.78
C LEU A 153 -3.87 -4.65 -5.08
N ALA A 154 -4.53 -5.57 -5.78
CA ALA A 154 -5.55 -6.45 -5.20
C ALA A 154 -4.94 -7.56 -4.33
N PHE A 155 -3.80 -8.13 -4.77
CA PHE A 155 -3.05 -9.14 -4.03
C PHE A 155 -2.04 -8.52 -3.07
N GLY A 156 -1.66 -7.27 -3.30
CA GLY A 156 -0.63 -6.54 -2.58
C GLY A 156 -1.11 -6.04 -1.23
N ARG A 157 -1.33 -6.94 -0.32
CA ARG A 157 -0.97 -6.67 1.07
C ARG A 157 0.56 -6.63 1.06
N GLU A 158 1.11 -5.46 1.21
CA GLU A 158 2.49 -5.04 1.52
C GLU A 158 3.68 -5.91 1.05
N SER A 159 3.60 -7.23 1.18
CA SER A 159 4.69 -8.15 0.84
C SER A 159 4.84 -8.42 -0.66
N ASP A 160 3.78 -8.28 -1.44
CA ASP A 160 3.78 -8.65 -2.85
C ASP A 160 4.13 -7.50 -3.80
N LEU A 161 3.93 -6.24 -3.39
CA LEU A 161 4.41 -5.08 -4.13
C LEU A 161 5.95 -5.08 -4.29
N LYS A 162 6.66 -5.64 -3.31
CA LYS A 162 8.13 -5.85 -3.39
C LYS A 162 8.52 -6.95 -4.36
N ARG A 163 7.66 -7.94 -4.62
CA ARG A 163 7.94 -9.08 -5.52
C ARG A 163 7.64 -8.79 -6.99
N CYS A 164 6.65 -7.96 -7.29
CA CYS A 164 6.29 -7.61 -8.66
C CYS A 164 7.31 -6.75 -9.39
N GLY A 165 8.22 -6.06 -8.69
CA GLY A 165 9.24 -5.21 -9.28
C GLY A 165 10.51 -5.92 -9.76
N GLY A 166 10.69 -7.24 -9.55
CA GLY A 166 11.83 -8.03 -10.05
C GLY A 166 13.23 -7.53 -9.63
N LYS A 167 13.33 -6.42 -8.93
CA LYS A 167 14.55 -5.91 -8.31
C LYS A 167 14.33 -5.91 -6.81
N HIS A 168 14.87 -6.92 -6.15
CA HIS A 168 15.22 -6.79 -4.75
C HIS A 168 16.18 -5.58 -4.64
N TYR A 169 15.63 -4.41 -4.34
CA TYR A 169 16.43 -3.44 -3.61
C TYR A 169 16.53 -4.00 -2.19
N THR A 170 17.43 -4.94 -2.01
CA THR A 170 18.01 -5.23 -0.71
C THR A 170 18.92 -4.05 -0.38
N SER A 171 18.32 -2.87 -0.18
CA SER A 171 19.03 -1.85 0.55
C SER A 171 19.19 -2.41 1.94
N ASP A 172 20.41 -2.48 2.42
CA ASP A 172 20.74 -2.80 3.79
C ASP A 172 20.07 -1.75 4.69
N SER A 173 18.81 -1.99 5.07
CA SER A 173 17.95 -1.01 5.74
C SER A 173 17.01 -1.69 6.75
N VAL A 174 16.81 -1.02 7.87
CA VAL A 174 15.86 -1.43 8.91
C VAL A 174 14.44 -1.36 8.36
N THR A 175 13.64 -2.41 8.57
CA THR A 175 12.23 -2.43 8.17
C THR A 175 11.34 -1.94 9.32
N LEU A 176 10.59 -0.87 9.07
CA LEU A 176 9.57 -0.36 9.99
C LEU A 176 8.19 -0.79 9.50
N MET A 177 7.40 -1.48 10.34
CA MET A 177 6.06 -1.94 9.95
C MET A 177 5.11 -2.07 11.15
N THR A 178 3.82 -2.14 10.86
CA THR A 178 2.84 -2.43 11.90
C THR A 178 2.93 -3.90 12.34
N ILE A 179 2.56 -4.19 13.61
CA ILE A 179 2.45 -5.57 14.12
C ILE A 179 1.52 -6.39 13.21
N HIS A 180 0.45 -5.79 12.71
CA HIS A 180 -0.47 -6.46 11.80
C HIS A 180 0.15 -6.75 10.43
N GLY A 181 0.94 -5.81 9.89
CA GLY A 181 1.67 -5.98 8.62
C GLY A 181 2.79 -7.03 8.70
N ALA A 182 3.29 -7.32 9.91
CA ALA A 182 4.32 -8.33 10.13
C ALA A 182 3.78 -9.78 10.16
N LYS A 183 2.46 -9.97 10.10
CA LYS A 183 1.88 -11.32 10.13
C LYS A 183 2.39 -12.18 8.98
N GLY A 184 3.02 -13.31 9.32
CA GLY A 184 3.58 -14.26 8.35
C GLY A 184 4.95 -13.88 7.80
N LEU A 185 5.59 -12.84 8.37
CA LEU A 185 6.97 -12.46 8.08
C LEU A 185 7.86 -12.88 9.25
N GLU A 186 9.11 -13.22 8.92
CA GLU A 186 10.14 -13.61 9.88
C GLU A 186 11.37 -12.70 9.72
N PHE A 187 11.89 -12.22 10.85
CA PHE A 187 13.08 -11.38 10.87
C PHE A 187 14.03 -11.90 11.95
N PRO A 188 15.35 -11.94 11.68
CA PRO A 188 16.36 -12.35 12.65
C PRO A 188 16.35 -11.49 13.92
N VAL A 189 16.03 -10.20 13.79
CA VAL A 189 15.93 -9.25 14.90
C VAL A 189 14.62 -8.50 14.82
N VAL A 190 13.81 -8.57 15.88
CA VAL A 190 12.53 -7.86 16.00
C VAL A 190 12.56 -6.94 17.20
N LEU A 191 12.33 -5.66 16.99
CA LEU A 191 12.14 -4.65 18.02
C LEU A 191 10.67 -4.25 18.08
N LEU A 192 10.05 -4.36 19.25
CA LEU A 192 8.68 -3.92 19.47
C LEU A 192 8.67 -2.52 20.10
N HIS A 193 8.12 -1.55 19.38
CA HIS A 193 8.03 -0.17 19.85
C HIS A 193 6.63 0.14 20.40
N GLY A 194 6.62 0.89 21.52
CA GLY A 194 5.38 1.41 22.11
C GLY A 194 4.58 0.38 22.90
N LEU A 195 5.24 -0.62 23.48
CA LEU A 195 4.64 -1.55 24.43
C LEU A 195 4.30 -0.79 25.72
N LYS A 196 3.05 -0.34 25.83
CA LYS A 196 2.53 0.33 27.04
C LYS A 196 1.29 -0.43 27.51
N ALA A 197 1.19 -0.67 28.82
CA ALA A 197 0.02 -1.27 29.45
C ALA A 197 -1.26 -0.49 29.05
N GLY A 198 -2.28 -1.20 28.59
CA GLY A 198 -3.53 -0.62 28.07
C GLY A 198 -3.50 -0.23 26.59
N LEU A 199 -2.36 -0.37 25.90
CA LEU A 199 -2.26 -0.22 24.46
C LEU A 199 -2.00 -1.55 23.75
N ILE A 200 -1.24 -2.45 24.38
CA ILE A 200 -0.97 -3.81 23.91
C ILE A 200 -0.82 -4.71 25.15
N PRO A 201 -1.58 -5.83 25.27
CA PRO A 201 -2.82 -6.12 24.54
C PRO A 201 -3.95 -5.17 24.93
N LEU A 202 -4.98 -5.11 24.08
CA LEU A 202 -6.23 -4.39 24.41
C LEU A 202 -7.01 -5.15 25.44
#